data_50ce5e3ea0d37e7a60b280fa24c2f7a0
#
_entry.id   50ce5e3ea0d37e7a60b280fa24c2f7a0
#
_cell.length_a   1.000
_cell.length_b   1.000
_cell.length_c   1.000
_cell.angle_alpha   90.00
_cell.angle_beta   90.00
_cell.angle_gamma   90.00
#
_symmetry.space_group_name_H-M   'P 1'
#
loop_
_entity.id
_entity.type
_entity.pdbx_description
1 polymer ?
#
loop_
_entity_poly.entity_id
_entity_poly.type
_entity_poly.pdbx_seq_one_letter_code
_entity_poly.pdbx_strand_id
1 'polypeptide(L)'
;MNPEQPASSPADSLRADPLHTEAREVLRRLTGVPDAEFHDGQYEAIRALVADRARTLVVQRTGWGKSAVYFISSLLLRARGMGPALIVSPLLSLMRDQVEAASRAGVRAAMVNSANVTEWDEIRTRLEANELDVLLVGPERLNNPAFREQWLPYLLPRLGLLVIDEAHCISDWGHDFRPDYRRIGSLIKSLPAGVPVLATTATANDRVSRDIAEQLSTDTTAPVHVLRGPLSRESLRLGVLTLPDEAQRIGWLLTHLNSLPGSGIIYTLTVSAAEDTANALRASGYEVLAYTGKTDPDERLVAEQALKENRVKALVATSALGMGFDKPDLGFVVHLGAPSSAVSYYQQIGRAGRGAVNAD
;
A
#
# COMPACT_ATOMS: atom_id res chain seq x y z
N MET A 1 41.13 -37.94 -7.62
CA MET A 1 39.85 -37.70 -6.97
C MET A 1 39.84 -36.18 -6.66
N ASN A 2 39.16 -35.41 -7.49
CA ASN A 2 38.91 -34.00 -7.20
C ASN A 2 37.70 -33.92 -6.22
N PRO A 3 37.78 -33.15 -5.13
CA PRO A 3 36.62 -32.96 -4.28
C PRO A 3 35.61 -32.07 -5.03
N GLU A 4 34.40 -32.60 -5.22
CA GLU A 4 33.27 -31.83 -5.71
C GLU A 4 33.05 -30.64 -4.76
N GLN A 5 33.15 -29.44 -5.31
CA GLN A 5 32.69 -28.23 -4.61
C GLN A 5 31.20 -28.35 -4.36
N PRO A 6 30.72 -28.09 -3.14
CA PRO A 6 29.29 -28.11 -2.87
C PRO A 6 28.60 -27.03 -3.74
N ALA A 7 27.58 -27.42 -4.46
CA ALA A 7 26.74 -26.51 -5.22
C ALA A 7 26.23 -25.40 -4.29
N SER A 8 26.55 -24.13 -4.61
CA SER A 8 26.03 -22.99 -3.87
C SER A 8 24.51 -23.01 -3.82
N SER A 9 23.94 -22.77 -2.66
CA SER A 9 22.48 -22.72 -2.49
C SER A 9 21.91 -21.58 -3.38
N PRO A 10 20.67 -21.70 -3.88
CA PRO A 10 20.02 -20.62 -4.64
C PRO A 10 20.04 -19.28 -3.89
N ALA A 11 20.01 -19.31 -2.56
CA ALA A 11 20.11 -18.11 -1.71
C ALA A 11 21.51 -17.48 -1.75
N ASP A 12 22.59 -18.26 -1.86
CA ASP A 12 23.96 -17.77 -1.92
C ASP A 12 24.25 -17.16 -3.29
N SER A 13 23.69 -17.71 -4.37
CA SER A 13 23.83 -17.15 -5.71
C SER A 13 23.10 -15.78 -5.85
N LEU A 14 21.98 -15.58 -5.19
CA LEU A 14 21.25 -14.32 -5.16
C LEU A 14 22.00 -13.21 -4.38
N ARG A 15 22.73 -13.58 -3.32
CA ARG A 15 23.54 -12.63 -2.53
C ARG A 15 24.81 -12.16 -3.25
N ALA A 16 25.33 -12.94 -4.20
CA ALA A 16 26.47 -12.59 -5.02
C ALA A 16 26.09 -11.71 -6.24
N ASP A 17 24.81 -11.45 -6.49
CA ASP A 17 24.32 -10.61 -7.58
C ASP A 17 24.66 -9.12 -7.30
N PRO A 18 25.37 -8.41 -8.17
CA PRO A 18 25.63 -6.97 -8.01
C PRO A 18 24.35 -6.14 -7.83
N LEU A 19 23.27 -6.51 -8.53
CA LEU A 19 21.97 -5.87 -8.39
C LEU A 19 21.41 -5.99 -6.95
N HIS A 20 21.67 -7.12 -6.27
CA HIS A 20 21.25 -7.31 -4.88
C HIS A 20 21.93 -6.30 -3.95
N THR A 21 23.22 -6.05 -4.14
CA THR A 21 23.97 -5.06 -3.35
C THR A 21 23.46 -3.65 -3.59
N GLU A 22 23.25 -3.24 -4.85
CA GLU A 22 22.70 -1.94 -5.21
C GLU A 22 21.28 -1.75 -4.61
N ALA A 23 20.44 -2.76 -4.76
CA ALA A 23 19.07 -2.72 -4.26
C ALA A 23 19.02 -2.61 -2.72
N ARG A 24 19.91 -3.31 -2.02
CA ARG A 24 20.01 -3.26 -0.55
C ARG A 24 20.50 -1.90 -0.05
N GLU A 25 21.42 -1.25 -0.74
CA GLU A 25 21.83 0.11 -0.42
C GLU A 25 20.66 1.10 -0.54
N VAL A 26 19.84 0.96 -1.57
CA VAL A 26 18.61 1.75 -1.73
C VAL A 26 17.61 1.46 -0.62
N LEU A 27 17.42 0.18 -0.25
CA LEU A 27 16.53 -0.22 0.85
C LEU A 27 16.93 0.46 2.17
N ARG A 28 18.23 0.46 2.49
CA ARG A 28 18.76 1.09 3.71
C ARG A 28 18.52 2.59 3.75
N ARG A 29 18.68 3.26 2.62
CA ARG A 29 18.35 4.69 2.50
C ARG A 29 16.85 4.95 2.66
N LEU A 30 16.00 4.11 2.05
CA LEU A 30 14.53 4.23 2.13
C LEU A 30 14.00 4.02 3.54
N THR A 31 14.54 3.05 4.25
CA THR A 31 14.08 2.71 5.60
C THR A 31 14.75 3.53 6.70
N GLY A 32 15.92 4.11 6.43
CA GLY A 32 16.76 4.74 7.44
C GLY A 32 17.40 3.75 8.42
N VAL A 33 17.33 2.44 8.12
CA VAL A 33 17.88 1.36 8.96
C VAL A 33 19.18 0.86 8.31
N PRO A 34 20.34 1.03 8.97
CA PRO A 34 21.65 0.72 8.37
C PRO A 34 21.86 -0.74 7.96
N ASP A 35 21.21 -1.66 8.65
CA ASP A 35 21.28 -3.11 8.46
C ASP A 35 19.95 -3.71 7.94
N ALA A 36 19.12 -2.89 7.29
CA ALA A 36 17.92 -3.39 6.66
C ALA A 36 18.24 -4.46 5.62
N GLU A 37 17.50 -5.55 5.69
CA GLU A 37 17.55 -6.67 4.76
C GLU A 37 16.19 -6.89 4.10
N PHE A 38 16.17 -7.53 2.95
CA PHE A 38 14.93 -7.83 2.24
C PHE A 38 14.11 -8.88 2.97
N HIS A 39 12.82 -8.69 2.99
CA HIS A 39 11.88 -9.78 3.28
C HIS A 39 11.86 -10.78 2.11
N ASP A 40 11.50 -12.03 2.41
CA ASP A 40 11.38 -13.09 1.40
C ASP A 40 10.53 -12.65 0.20
N GLY A 41 11.07 -12.81 -1.00
CA GLY A 41 10.43 -12.44 -2.26
C GLY A 41 10.59 -10.97 -2.68
N GLN A 42 11.06 -10.05 -1.81
CA GLN A 42 11.22 -8.65 -2.21
C GLN A 42 12.30 -8.47 -3.27
N TYR A 43 13.47 -9.08 -3.06
CA TYR A 43 14.55 -8.99 -4.03
C TYR A 43 14.19 -9.69 -5.35
N GLU A 44 13.52 -10.82 -5.31
CA GLU A 44 13.03 -11.52 -6.51
C GLU A 44 12.09 -10.63 -7.34
N ALA A 45 11.18 -9.90 -6.68
CA ALA A 45 10.31 -8.92 -7.36
C ALA A 45 11.14 -7.79 -8.00
N ILE A 46 12.10 -7.22 -7.26
CA ILE A 46 12.98 -6.16 -7.77
C ILE A 46 13.78 -6.66 -8.97
N ARG A 47 14.37 -7.85 -8.87
CA ARG A 47 15.16 -8.45 -9.95
C ARG A 47 14.31 -8.67 -11.19
N ALA A 48 13.10 -9.25 -11.05
CA ALA A 48 12.18 -9.45 -12.16
C ALA A 48 11.86 -8.14 -12.89
N LEU A 49 11.69 -7.03 -12.16
CA LEU A 49 11.38 -5.73 -12.74
C LEU A 49 12.61 -5.07 -13.38
N VAL A 50 13.76 -5.12 -12.70
CA VAL A 50 14.95 -4.33 -13.10
C VAL A 50 15.81 -5.09 -14.10
N ALA A 51 16.09 -6.37 -13.87
CA ALA A 51 16.93 -7.19 -14.75
C ALA A 51 16.11 -7.81 -15.89
N ASP A 52 15.00 -8.47 -15.57
CA ASP A 52 14.23 -9.25 -16.53
C ASP A 52 13.16 -8.42 -17.27
N ARG A 53 12.92 -7.16 -16.84
CA ARG A 53 11.88 -6.26 -17.39
C ARG A 53 10.51 -6.93 -17.44
N ALA A 54 10.24 -7.80 -16.45
CA ALA A 54 9.05 -8.62 -16.42
C ALA A 54 7.81 -7.84 -16.00
N ARG A 55 6.64 -8.39 -16.33
CA ARG A 55 5.38 -8.04 -15.70
C ARG A 55 5.20 -8.91 -14.47
N THR A 56 5.03 -8.27 -13.32
CA THR A 56 5.08 -8.94 -12.03
C THR A 56 3.83 -8.64 -11.22
N LEU A 57 3.20 -9.66 -10.67
CA LEU A 57 2.12 -9.56 -9.69
C LEU A 57 2.67 -9.99 -8.31
N VAL A 58 2.61 -9.08 -7.35
CA VAL A 58 3.01 -9.34 -5.96
C VAL A 58 1.76 -9.39 -5.08
N VAL A 59 1.44 -10.57 -4.58
CA VAL A 59 0.35 -10.81 -3.62
C VAL A 59 0.96 -11.06 -2.25
N GLN A 60 0.99 -10.04 -1.42
CA GLN A 60 1.66 -10.06 -0.12
C GLN A 60 0.88 -9.30 0.93
N ARG A 61 0.92 -9.78 2.17
CA ARG A 61 0.24 -9.15 3.32
C ARG A 61 0.55 -7.66 3.46
N THR A 62 -0.31 -6.94 4.14
CA THR A 62 -0.02 -5.55 4.57
C THR A 62 1.23 -5.54 5.46
N GLY A 63 2.06 -4.49 5.37
CA GLY A 63 3.31 -4.37 6.13
C GLY A 63 4.50 -5.19 5.60
N TRP A 64 4.35 -5.97 4.52
CA TRP A 64 5.48 -6.68 3.92
C TRP A 64 6.48 -5.77 3.19
N GLY A 65 6.11 -4.53 2.92
CA GLY A 65 6.99 -3.58 2.24
C GLY A 65 6.84 -3.57 0.71
N LYS A 66 5.61 -3.73 0.19
CA LYS A 66 5.32 -3.60 -1.25
C LYS A 66 5.81 -2.28 -1.84
N SER A 67 5.69 -1.19 -1.08
CA SER A 67 6.17 0.14 -1.48
C SER A 67 7.69 0.21 -1.67
N ALA A 68 8.46 -0.49 -0.85
CA ALA A 68 9.91 -0.56 -1.03
C ALA A 68 10.27 -1.18 -2.38
N VAL A 69 9.54 -2.23 -2.83
CA VAL A 69 9.80 -2.88 -4.12
C VAL A 69 9.69 -1.87 -5.26
N TYR A 70 8.60 -1.08 -5.34
CA TYR A 70 8.46 -0.16 -6.47
C TYR A 70 9.37 1.08 -6.37
N PHE A 71 9.66 1.61 -5.19
CA PHE A 71 10.59 2.72 -5.06
C PHE A 71 12.02 2.31 -5.40
N ILE A 72 12.49 1.16 -4.89
CA ILE A 72 13.81 0.62 -5.20
C ILE A 72 13.93 0.35 -6.71
N SER A 73 12.95 -0.35 -7.29
CA SER A 73 12.95 -0.62 -8.73
C SER A 73 12.95 0.65 -9.56
N SER A 74 12.17 1.68 -9.16
CA SER A 74 12.14 2.98 -9.84
C SER A 74 13.52 3.63 -9.85
N LEU A 75 14.20 3.71 -8.70
CA LEU A 75 15.53 4.32 -8.59
C LEU A 75 16.58 3.56 -9.36
N LEU A 76 16.56 2.23 -9.31
CA LEU A 76 17.50 1.39 -10.05
C LEU A 76 17.30 1.50 -11.56
N LEU A 77 16.05 1.61 -12.02
CA LEU A 77 15.74 1.85 -13.43
C LEU A 77 16.16 3.25 -13.88
N ARG A 78 15.97 4.27 -13.03
CA ARG A 78 16.46 5.63 -13.26
C ARG A 78 17.98 5.66 -13.39
N ALA A 79 18.71 4.99 -12.50
CA ALA A 79 20.16 4.88 -12.57
C ALA A 79 20.66 4.21 -13.87
N ARG A 80 19.80 3.40 -14.50
CA ARG A 80 20.05 2.75 -15.81
C ARG A 80 19.55 3.56 -17.00
N GLY A 81 19.24 4.85 -16.80
CA GLY A 81 18.82 5.77 -17.85
C GLY A 81 17.36 5.67 -18.27
N MET A 82 16.55 4.91 -17.55
CA MET A 82 15.12 4.86 -17.81
C MET A 82 14.40 6.14 -17.31
N GLY A 83 13.22 6.40 -17.83
CA GLY A 83 12.40 7.52 -17.39
C GLY A 83 11.74 7.29 -16.03
N PRO A 84 10.82 8.19 -15.63
CA PRO A 84 10.13 8.10 -14.34
C PRO A 84 9.22 6.88 -14.25
N ALA A 85 8.90 6.49 -13.03
CA ALA A 85 7.83 5.52 -12.76
C ALA A 85 6.47 6.23 -12.66
N LEU A 86 5.43 5.59 -13.18
CA LEU A 86 4.04 5.97 -12.94
C LEU A 86 3.41 4.99 -11.96
N ILE A 87 2.95 5.50 -10.81
CA ILE A 87 2.25 4.70 -9.81
C ILE A 87 0.77 5.09 -9.81
N VAL A 88 -0.09 4.14 -10.11
CA VAL A 88 -1.54 4.28 -9.99
C VAL A 88 -1.97 3.73 -8.63
N SER A 89 -2.47 4.59 -7.76
CA SER A 89 -2.91 4.23 -6.41
C SER A 89 -4.30 4.82 -6.11
N PRO A 90 -5.21 4.06 -5.46
CA PRO A 90 -6.61 4.46 -5.35
C PRO A 90 -6.90 5.47 -4.25
N LEU A 91 -5.91 5.87 -3.46
CA LEU A 91 -6.13 6.62 -2.21
C LEU A 91 -5.19 7.82 -2.07
N LEU A 92 -5.76 8.99 -1.88
CA LEU A 92 -5.03 10.25 -1.71
C LEU A 92 -4.13 10.26 -0.46
N SER A 93 -4.63 9.74 0.67
CA SER A 93 -3.86 9.64 1.93
C SER A 93 -2.64 8.74 1.76
N LEU A 94 -2.82 7.57 1.14
CA LEU A 94 -1.73 6.65 0.85
C LEU A 94 -0.68 7.29 -0.08
N MET A 95 -1.11 7.98 -1.13
CA MET A 95 -0.19 8.67 -2.04
C MET A 95 0.63 9.74 -1.32
N ARG A 96 0.03 10.49 -0.39
CA ARG A 96 0.72 11.50 0.40
C ARG A 96 1.80 10.89 1.29
N ASP A 97 1.45 9.86 2.07
CA ASP A 97 2.39 9.15 2.93
C ASP A 97 3.54 8.53 2.10
N GLN A 98 3.23 8.04 0.89
CA GLN A 98 4.23 7.51 -0.04
C GLN A 98 5.18 8.58 -0.58
N VAL A 99 4.67 9.75 -0.96
CA VAL A 99 5.50 10.88 -1.42
C VAL A 99 6.41 11.37 -0.31
N GLU A 100 5.89 11.52 0.92
CA GLU A 100 6.70 11.91 2.06
C GLU A 100 7.80 10.89 2.38
N ALA A 101 7.46 9.60 2.39
CA ALA A 101 8.44 8.54 2.60
C ALA A 101 9.52 8.54 1.50
N ALA A 102 9.10 8.67 0.25
CA ALA A 102 10.00 8.75 -0.91
C ALA A 102 10.94 9.97 -0.80
N SER A 103 10.40 11.13 -0.46
CA SER A 103 11.17 12.37 -0.33
C SER A 103 12.23 12.28 0.77
N ARG A 104 11.91 11.69 1.93
CA ARG A 104 12.89 11.43 3.00
C ARG A 104 14.05 10.55 2.54
N ALA A 105 13.81 9.67 1.57
CA ALA A 105 14.81 8.78 0.98
C ALA A 105 15.55 9.40 -0.22
N GLY A 106 15.29 10.67 -0.53
CA GLY A 106 15.88 11.36 -1.66
C GLY A 106 15.27 11.03 -3.02
N VAL A 107 14.09 10.39 -3.05
CA VAL A 107 13.33 10.15 -4.29
C VAL A 107 12.57 11.41 -4.67
N ARG A 108 12.72 11.86 -5.89
CA ARG A 108 11.99 13.02 -6.42
C ARG A 108 10.60 12.56 -6.87
N ALA A 109 9.66 12.56 -5.92
CA ALA A 109 8.29 12.14 -6.16
C ALA A 109 7.32 13.32 -6.22
N ALA A 110 6.28 13.20 -7.02
CA ALA A 110 5.15 14.12 -7.06
C ALA A 110 3.84 13.33 -7.20
N MET A 111 2.73 13.92 -6.77
CA MET A 111 1.41 13.35 -6.95
C MET A 111 0.49 14.31 -7.69
N VAL A 112 -0.43 13.76 -8.49
CA VAL A 112 -1.45 14.52 -9.23
C VAL A 112 -2.84 13.99 -8.84
N ASN A 113 -3.62 14.83 -8.19
CA ASN A 113 -4.96 14.53 -7.72
C ASN A 113 -5.89 15.76 -7.77
N SER A 114 -7.14 15.61 -7.35
CA SER A 114 -8.11 16.70 -7.37
C SER A 114 -7.88 17.79 -6.30
N ALA A 115 -7.08 17.49 -5.28
CA ALA A 115 -6.83 18.44 -4.20
C ALA A 115 -5.67 19.41 -4.51
N ASN A 116 -4.78 19.07 -5.47
CA ASN A 116 -3.61 19.90 -5.81
C ASN A 116 -3.58 20.39 -7.26
N VAL A 117 -4.74 20.73 -7.81
CA VAL A 117 -4.88 21.16 -9.22
C VAL A 117 -4.00 22.39 -9.54
N THR A 118 -3.77 23.27 -8.58
CA THR A 118 -2.92 24.46 -8.73
C THR A 118 -1.43 24.14 -8.92
N GLU A 119 -0.98 22.96 -8.54
CA GLU A 119 0.41 22.51 -8.65
C GLU A 119 0.70 21.75 -9.97
N TRP A 120 -0.33 21.42 -10.74
CA TRP A 120 -0.18 20.52 -11.88
C TRP A 120 0.77 21.03 -12.96
N ASP A 121 0.74 22.33 -13.26
CA ASP A 121 1.62 22.92 -14.28
C ASP A 121 3.09 22.88 -13.84
N GLU A 122 3.36 23.09 -12.56
CA GLU A 122 4.71 22.95 -12.00
C GLU A 122 5.17 21.50 -12.06
N ILE A 123 4.32 20.55 -11.62
CA ILE A 123 4.65 19.11 -11.66
C ILE A 123 4.90 18.66 -13.09
N ARG A 124 4.11 19.14 -14.06
CA ARG A 124 4.30 18.84 -15.47
C ARG A 124 5.65 19.37 -15.97
N THR A 125 6.00 20.60 -15.66
CA THR A 125 7.27 21.20 -16.03
C THR A 125 8.45 20.39 -15.48
N ARG A 126 8.38 19.99 -14.23
CA ARG A 126 9.41 19.10 -13.61
C ARG A 126 9.48 17.74 -14.27
N LEU A 127 8.33 17.15 -14.66
CA LEU A 127 8.28 15.90 -15.39
C LEU A 127 8.94 16.04 -16.78
N GLU A 128 8.64 17.10 -17.51
CA GLU A 128 9.21 17.42 -18.82
C GLU A 128 10.71 17.69 -18.73
N ALA A 129 11.17 18.33 -17.67
CA ALA A 129 12.60 18.53 -17.37
C ALA A 129 13.31 17.24 -16.88
N ASN A 130 12.61 16.10 -16.79
CA ASN A 130 13.12 14.83 -16.26
C ASN A 130 13.63 14.91 -14.79
N GLU A 131 13.05 15.80 -14.02
CA GLU A 131 13.39 16.05 -12.62
C GLU A 131 12.59 15.19 -11.64
N LEU A 132 11.65 14.38 -12.11
CA LEU A 132 10.89 13.45 -11.30
C LEU A 132 11.38 12.01 -11.51
N ASP A 133 11.46 11.26 -10.43
CA ASP A 133 11.72 9.83 -10.44
C ASP A 133 10.42 9.03 -10.40
N VAL A 134 9.40 9.57 -9.73
CA VAL A 134 8.11 8.92 -9.54
C VAL A 134 6.97 9.94 -9.66
N LEU A 135 5.96 9.59 -10.43
CA LEU A 135 4.68 10.29 -10.49
C LEU A 135 3.57 9.38 -9.95
N LEU A 136 2.86 9.83 -8.91
CA LEU A 136 1.71 9.12 -8.35
C LEU A 136 0.41 9.77 -8.85
N VAL A 137 -0.53 8.94 -9.29
CA VAL A 137 -1.84 9.40 -9.77
C VAL A 137 -2.97 8.52 -9.23
N GLY A 138 -4.13 9.12 -8.99
CA GLY A 138 -5.34 8.36 -8.78
C GLY A 138 -5.85 7.72 -10.09
N PRO A 139 -6.53 6.58 -10.02
CA PRO A 139 -7.07 5.91 -11.22
C PRO A 139 -8.06 6.78 -11.99
N GLU A 140 -8.77 7.69 -11.31
CA GLU A 140 -9.68 8.66 -11.92
C GLU A 140 -8.96 9.61 -12.89
N ARG A 141 -7.65 9.84 -12.70
CA ARG A 141 -6.84 10.66 -13.63
C ARG A 141 -6.71 10.02 -15.00
N LEU A 142 -6.65 8.71 -15.06
CA LEU A 142 -6.61 7.97 -16.32
C LEU A 142 -7.90 8.13 -17.13
N ASN A 143 -9.00 8.49 -16.48
CA ASN A 143 -10.29 8.82 -17.11
C ASN A 143 -10.40 10.29 -17.51
N ASN A 144 -9.57 11.17 -16.96
CA ASN A 144 -9.60 12.58 -17.25
C ASN A 144 -9.04 12.87 -18.66
N PRO A 145 -9.80 13.50 -19.58
CA PRO A 145 -9.34 13.77 -20.94
C PRO A 145 -8.08 14.64 -20.98
N ALA A 146 -8.03 15.72 -20.17
CA ALA A 146 -6.88 16.61 -20.14
C ALA A 146 -5.60 15.90 -19.70
N PHE A 147 -5.67 15.02 -18.69
CA PHE A 147 -4.52 14.22 -18.28
C PHE A 147 -4.06 13.29 -19.41
N ARG A 148 -4.99 12.64 -20.09
CA ARG A 148 -4.70 11.72 -21.19
C ARG A 148 -4.07 12.43 -22.40
N GLU A 149 -4.53 13.63 -22.74
CA GLU A 149 -4.08 14.38 -23.91
C GLU A 149 -2.78 15.14 -23.66
N GLN A 150 -2.58 15.63 -22.43
CA GLN A 150 -1.46 16.50 -22.11
C GLN A 150 -0.29 15.80 -21.40
N TRP A 151 -0.54 14.72 -20.64
CA TRP A 151 0.47 14.05 -19.82
C TRP A 151 0.92 12.71 -20.40
N LEU A 152 -0.02 11.83 -20.79
CA LEU A 152 0.33 10.50 -21.24
C LEU A 152 1.18 10.47 -22.51
N PRO A 153 0.96 11.30 -23.54
CA PRO A 153 1.80 11.30 -24.74
C PRO A 153 3.26 11.63 -24.46
N TYR A 154 3.52 12.44 -23.44
CA TYR A 154 4.88 12.74 -23.00
C TYR A 154 5.46 11.64 -22.09
N LEU A 155 4.65 11.15 -21.15
CA LEU A 155 5.09 10.21 -20.11
C LEU A 155 5.33 8.80 -20.66
N LEU A 156 4.39 8.25 -21.45
CA LEU A 156 4.44 6.86 -21.89
C LEU A 156 5.70 6.48 -22.69
N PRO A 157 6.16 7.28 -23.67
CA PRO A 157 7.37 6.92 -24.44
C PRO A 157 8.65 6.85 -23.60
N ARG A 158 8.63 7.48 -22.43
CA ARG A 158 9.79 7.58 -21.53
C ARG A 158 9.62 6.75 -20.25
N LEU A 159 8.46 6.08 -20.08
CA LEU A 159 8.14 5.42 -18.84
C LEU A 159 9.17 4.36 -18.46
N GLY A 160 9.70 4.44 -17.25
CA GLY A 160 10.64 3.47 -16.71
C GLY A 160 9.97 2.27 -16.05
N LEU A 161 8.82 2.50 -15.43
CA LEU A 161 8.05 1.47 -14.70
C LEU A 161 6.59 1.91 -14.58
N LEU A 162 5.67 0.99 -14.80
CA LEU A 162 4.26 1.16 -14.40
C LEU A 162 4.00 0.36 -13.14
N VAL A 163 3.45 1.01 -12.12
CA VAL A 163 3.00 0.36 -10.87
C VAL A 163 1.50 0.52 -10.71
N ILE A 164 0.83 -0.56 -10.39
CA ILE A 164 -0.59 -0.62 -10.10
C ILE A 164 -0.74 -1.11 -8.67
N ASP A 165 -0.93 -0.15 -7.77
CA ASP A 165 -1.15 -0.48 -6.36
C ASP A 165 -2.61 -0.83 -6.12
N GLU A 166 -2.87 -1.69 -5.12
CA GLU A 166 -4.19 -2.27 -4.83
C GLU A 166 -4.85 -2.90 -6.09
N ALA A 167 -4.07 -3.68 -6.82
CA ALA A 167 -4.45 -4.25 -8.11
C ALA A 167 -5.71 -5.13 -8.07
N HIS A 168 -6.19 -5.56 -6.89
CA HIS A 168 -7.47 -6.23 -6.75
C HIS A 168 -8.65 -5.38 -7.25
N CYS A 169 -8.49 -4.05 -7.29
CA CYS A 169 -9.48 -3.13 -7.84
C CYS A 169 -9.66 -3.24 -9.37
N ILE A 170 -8.74 -3.88 -10.09
CA ILE A 170 -8.85 -4.12 -11.54
C ILE A 170 -9.84 -5.25 -11.83
N SER A 171 -9.87 -6.25 -10.95
CA SER A 171 -10.63 -7.47 -11.15
C SER A 171 -12.11 -7.24 -10.88
N ASP A 172 -12.97 -7.61 -11.84
CA ASP A 172 -14.44 -7.64 -11.65
C ASP A 172 -14.86 -8.59 -10.51
N TRP A 173 -13.99 -9.50 -10.12
CA TRP A 173 -14.16 -10.44 -8.99
C TRP A 173 -13.51 -9.93 -7.70
N GLY A 174 -12.87 -8.76 -7.76
CA GLY A 174 -12.33 -8.09 -6.59
C GLY A 174 -13.44 -7.54 -5.69
N HIS A 175 -13.21 -7.53 -4.39
CA HIS A 175 -14.18 -7.04 -3.41
C HIS A 175 -14.35 -5.49 -3.42
N ASP A 176 -13.44 -4.77 -4.06
CA ASP A 176 -13.44 -3.30 -4.20
C ASP A 176 -13.18 -2.91 -5.66
N PHE A 177 -13.96 -3.53 -6.56
CA PHE A 177 -13.89 -3.21 -7.99
C PHE A 177 -14.17 -1.72 -8.21
N ARG A 178 -13.25 -1.05 -8.92
CA ARG A 178 -13.40 0.37 -9.24
C ARG A 178 -13.44 0.57 -10.75
N PRO A 179 -14.53 1.12 -11.29
CA PRO A 179 -14.66 1.36 -12.73
C PRO A 179 -13.49 2.14 -13.35
N ASP A 180 -12.87 3.02 -12.55
CA ASP A 180 -11.72 3.81 -12.98
C ASP A 180 -10.49 2.96 -13.33
N TYR A 181 -10.37 1.78 -12.74
CA TYR A 181 -9.28 0.83 -13.05
C TYR A 181 -9.43 0.13 -14.40
N ARG A 182 -10.61 0.13 -15.03
CA ARG A 182 -10.83 -0.50 -16.36
C ARG A 182 -9.87 0.04 -17.43
N ARG A 183 -9.48 1.29 -17.32
CA ARG A 183 -8.56 1.90 -18.30
C ARG A 183 -7.10 1.47 -18.12
N ILE A 184 -6.75 0.86 -17.01
CA ILE A 184 -5.40 0.35 -16.77
C ILE A 184 -5.05 -0.73 -17.81
N GLY A 185 -5.98 -1.61 -18.18
CA GLY A 185 -5.77 -2.57 -19.24
C GLY A 185 -5.41 -1.92 -20.59
N SER A 186 -6.08 -0.81 -20.94
CA SER A 186 -5.74 -0.04 -22.15
C SER A 186 -4.39 0.66 -22.02
N LEU A 187 -4.06 1.18 -20.84
CA LEU A 187 -2.77 1.79 -20.55
C LEU A 187 -1.64 0.77 -20.72
N ILE A 188 -1.80 -0.43 -20.16
CA ILE A 188 -0.82 -1.51 -20.26
C ILE A 188 -0.56 -1.90 -21.74
N LYS A 189 -1.61 -1.93 -22.56
CA LYS A 189 -1.51 -2.23 -23.98
C LYS A 189 -0.80 -1.13 -24.78
N SER A 190 -0.82 0.11 -24.30
CA SER A 190 -0.16 1.25 -24.96
C SER A 190 1.29 1.46 -24.52
N LEU A 191 1.79 0.67 -23.55
CA LEU A 191 3.18 0.77 -23.10
C LEU A 191 4.17 0.37 -24.19
N PRO A 192 5.30 1.08 -24.29
CA PRO A 192 6.41 0.63 -25.12
C PRO A 192 6.89 -0.78 -24.72
N ALA A 193 7.43 -1.52 -25.70
CA ALA A 193 8.02 -2.83 -25.42
C ALA A 193 9.16 -2.71 -24.38
N GLY A 194 9.22 -3.66 -23.44
CA GLY A 194 10.27 -3.70 -22.42
C GLY A 194 10.04 -2.79 -21.21
N VAL A 195 8.92 -2.06 -21.13
CA VAL A 195 8.55 -1.36 -19.89
C VAL A 195 8.01 -2.39 -18.89
N PRO A 196 8.68 -2.56 -17.72
CA PRO A 196 8.21 -3.47 -16.70
C PRO A 196 6.91 -2.96 -16.07
N VAL A 197 6.08 -3.88 -15.61
CA VAL A 197 4.82 -3.56 -14.92
C VAL A 197 4.79 -4.31 -13.58
N LEU A 198 4.51 -3.60 -12.51
CA LEU A 198 4.30 -4.18 -11.19
C LEU A 198 2.85 -3.97 -10.77
N ALA A 199 2.15 -5.04 -10.47
CA ALA A 199 0.87 -5.00 -9.77
C ALA A 199 1.06 -5.49 -8.32
N THR A 200 0.52 -4.76 -7.35
CA THR A 200 0.62 -5.12 -5.92
C THR A 200 -0.75 -5.19 -5.28
N THR A 201 -0.95 -6.18 -4.42
CA THR A 201 -2.16 -6.28 -3.60
C THR A 201 -1.92 -7.09 -2.33
N ALA A 202 -2.73 -6.85 -1.31
CA ALA A 202 -2.75 -7.65 -0.08
C ALA A 202 -3.93 -8.63 -0.02
N THR A 203 -4.90 -8.54 -0.92
CA THR A 203 -6.22 -9.14 -0.77
C THR A 203 -6.71 -9.84 -2.04
N ALA A 204 -5.87 -10.64 -2.67
CA ALA A 204 -6.27 -11.42 -3.85
C ALA A 204 -6.31 -12.91 -3.54
N ASN A 205 -7.47 -13.54 -3.76
CA ASN A 205 -7.59 -14.99 -3.84
C ASN A 205 -7.07 -15.50 -5.21
N ASP A 206 -7.06 -16.80 -5.42
CA ASP A 206 -6.51 -17.40 -6.65
C ASP A 206 -7.26 -16.97 -7.92
N ARG A 207 -8.58 -16.74 -7.83
CA ARG A 207 -9.39 -16.26 -8.96
C ARG A 207 -9.03 -14.83 -9.32
N VAL A 208 -8.98 -13.95 -8.33
CA VAL A 208 -8.58 -12.53 -8.51
C VAL A 208 -7.14 -12.44 -9.01
N SER A 209 -6.23 -13.25 -8.49
CA SER A 209 -4.83 -13.28 -8.93
C SER A 209 -4.69 -13.70 -10.39
N ARG A 210 -5.46 -14.70 -10.83
CA ARG A 210 -5.47 -15.12 -12.25
C ARG A 210 -6.04 -14.04 -13.15
N ASP A 211 -7.15 -13.42 -12.78
CA ASP A 211 -7.75 -12.33 -13.54
C ASP A 211 -6.80 -11.14 -13.68
N ILE A 212 -6.13 -10.73 -12.59
CA ILE A 212 -5.11 -9.68 -12.66
C ILE A 212 -3.96 -10.10 -13.59
N ALA A 213 -3.45 -11.33 -13.47
CA ALA A 213 -2.37 -11.80 -14.32
C ALA A 213 -2.76 -11.83 -15.81
N GLU A 214 -3.99 -12.22 -16.13
CA GLU A 214 -4.54 -12.18 -17.49
C GLU A 214 -4.60 -10.73 -18.02
N GLN A 215 -5.04 -9.78 -17.19
CA GLN A 215 -5.11 -8.36 -17.58
C GLN A 215 -3.71 -7.72 -17.71
N LEU A 216 -2.73 -8.17 -16.95
CA LEU A 216 -1.33 -7.76 -17.10
C LEU A 216 -0.70 -8.35 -18.37
N SER A 217 -1.16 -9.49 -18.84
CA SER A 217 -0.65 -10.13 -20.04
C SER A 217 -1.17 -9.39 -21.29
N THR A 218 -0.28 -8.91 -22.12
CA THR A 218 -0.65 -8.31 -23.43
C THR A 218 -0.26 -9.18 -24.59
N ASP A 219 0.56 -10.19 -24.33
CA ASP A 219 1.04 -11.13 -25.35
C ASP A 219 1.24 -12.50 -24.71
N THR A 220 0.98 -13.55 -25.47
CA THR A 220 1.08 -14.95 -25.02
C THR A 220 2.51 -15.43 -24.83
N THR A 221 3.51 -14.62 -25.19
CA THR A 221 4.94 -15.02 -25.22
C THR A 221 5.70 -14.81 -23.91
N ALA A 222 5.27 -13.90 -23.04
CA ALA A 222 5.92 -13.66 -21.76
C ALA A 222 4.93 -13.83 -20.59
N PRO A 223 5.05 -14.89 -19.78
CA PRO A 223 4.19 -15.10 -18.64
C PRO A 223 4.38 -13.99 -17.59
N VAL A 224 3.29 -13.62 -16.92
CA VAL A 224 3.36 -12.73 -15.76
C VAL A 224 4.03 -13.47 -14.61
N HIS A 225 5.02 -12.84 -14.02
CA HIS A 225 5.69 -13.38 -12.84
C HIS A 225 4.84 -13.16 -11.60
N VAL A 226 4.33 -14.22 -10.99
CA VAL A 226 3.44 -14.13 -9.82
C VAL A 226 4.21 -14.53 -8.56
N LEU A 227 4.41 -13.56 -7.68
CA LEU A 227 5.00 -13.76 -6.36
C LEU A 227 3.92 -13.69 -5.29
N ARG A 228 3.63 -14.83 -4.68
CA ARG A 228 2.62 -14.96 -3.64
C ARG A 228 3.23 -15.48 -2.35
N GLY A 229 3.08 -14.71 -1.28
CA GLY A 229 3.49 -15.14 0.05
C GLY A 229 2.31 -15.44 0.97
N PRO A 230 2.62 -15.87 2.20
CA PRO A 230 1.61 -16.10 3.21
C PRO A 230 0.89 -14.79 3.57
N LEU A 231 -0.43 -14.85 3.67
CA LEU A 231 -1.25 -13.74 4.12
C LEU A 231 -1.42 -13.73 5.65
N SER A 232 -1.07 -14.83 6.33
CA SER A 232 -1.08 -14.94 7.79
C SER A 232 -0.05 -14.05 8.45
N ARG A 233 -0.35 -13.61 9.67
CA ARG A 233 0.53 -12.75 10.47
C ARG A 233 0.60 -13.30 11.90
N GLU A 234 1.76 -13.76 12.30
CA GLU A 234 2.02 -14.29 13.65
C GLU A 234 1.94 -13.21 14.74
N SER A 235 2.09 -11.92 14.36
CA SER A 235 2.00 -10.78 15.28
C SER A 235 0.57 -10.41 15.69
N LEU A 236 -0.46 -11.04 15.09
CA LEU A 236 -1.87 -10.75 15.41
C LEU A 236 -2.47 -11.84 16.29
N ARG A 237 -3.04 -11.46 17.41
CA ARG A 237 -3.91 -12.31 18.24
C ARG A 237 -5.35 -11.95 17.93
N LEU A 238 -6.15 -12.92 17.53
CA LEU A 238 -7.55 -12.71 17.15
C LEU A 238 -8.47 -13.31 18.21
N GLY A 239 -9.47 -12.53 18.63
CA GLY A 239 -10.50 -12.95 19.55
C GLY A 239 -11.88 -12.57 19.06
N VAL A 240 -12.89 -13.39 19.36
CA VAL A 240 -14.29 -13.10 19.07
C VAL A 240 -15.09 -13.21 20.36
N LEU A 241 -15.81 -12.15 20.68
CA LEU A 241 -16.71 -12.10 21.83
C LEU A 241 -18.16 -11.97 21.36
N THR A 242 -19.02 -12.82 21.86
CA THR A 242 -20.47 -12.72 21.62
C THR A 242 -21.09 -11.91 22.74
N LEU A 243 -21.42 -10.66 22.43
CA LEU A 243 -22.09 -9.72 23.35
C LEU A 243 -23.45 -9.35 22.76
N PRO A 244 -24.56 -9.62 23.47
CA PRO A 244 -25.91 -9.59 22.89
C PRO A 244 -26.38 -8.20 22.48
N ASP A 245 -25.95 -7.16 23.19
CA ASP A 245 -26.41 -5.79 22.95
C ASP A 245 -25.28 -4.74 22.92
N GLU A 246 -25.62 -3.53 22.55
CA GLU A 246 -24.68 -2.42 22.44
C GLU A 246 -24.15 -1.98 23.81
N ALA A 247 -24.98 -1.99 24.84
CA ALA A 247 -24.57 -1.60 26.18
C ALA A 247 -23.47 -2.51 26.72
N GLN A 248 -23.58 -3.82 26.49
CA GLN A 248 -22.56 -4.78 26.87
C GLN A 248 -21.26 -4.60 26.06
N ARG A 249 -21.35 -4.27 24.76
CA ARG A 249 -20.18 -3.98 23.94
C ARG A 249 -19.43 -2.74 24.42
N ILE A 250 -20.17 -1.66 24.71
CA ILE A 250 -19.59 -0.43 25.29
C ILE A 250 -19.04 -0.71 26.68
N GLY A 251 -19.77 -1.44 27.53
CA GLY A 251 -19.33 -1.84 28.86
C GLY A 251 -18.01 -2.64 28.82
N TRP A 252 -17.87 -3.54 27.85
CA TRP A 252 -16.62 -4.26 27.63
C TRP A 252 -15.46 -3.32 27.28
N LEU A 253 -15.69 -2.37 26.36
CA LEU A 253 -14.67 -1.36 26.02
C LEU A 253 -14.27 -0.54 27.24
N LEU A 254 -15.23 -0.04 28.00
CA LEU A 254 -14.96 0.76 29.21
C LEU A 254 -14.12 0.01 30.24
N THR A 255 -14.28 -1.31 30.31
CA THR A 255 -13.56 -2.15 31.26
C THR A 255 -12.15 -2.53 30.75
N HIS A 256 -11.99 -2.77 29.43
CA HIS A 256 -10.79 -3.42 28.90
C HIS A 256 -9.89 -2.50 28.07
N LEU A 257 -10.39 -1.33 27.62
CA LEU A 257 -9.65 -0.47 26.69
C LEU A 257 -8.27 -0.06 27.22
N ASN A 258 -8.12 0.15 28.53
CA ASN A 258 -6.83 0.46 29.15
C ASN A 258 -5.85 -0.71 29.14
N SER A 259 -6.35 -1.95 29.16
CA SER A 259 -5.50 -3.15 29.12
C SER A 259 -5.03 -3.52 27.73
N LEU A 260 -5.67 -2.95 26.69
CA LEU A 260 -5.21 -3.15 25.30
C LEU A 260 -3.89 -2.40 25.07
N PRO A 261 -2.94 -2.99 24.31
CA PRO A 261 -1.61 -2.42 24.14
C PRO A 261 -1.64 -1.13 23.30
N GLY A 262 -0.87 -0.13 23.70
CA GLY A 262 -0.64 1.09 22.92
C GLY A 262 -1.90 1.87 22.58
N SER A 263 -1.99 2.35 21.35
CA SER A 263 -3.17 3.00 20.75
C SER A 263 -3.76 2.13 19.64
N GLY A 264 -5.02 2.34 19.31
CA GLY A 264 -5.71 1.47 18.35
C GLY A 264 -6.88 2.09 17.60
N ILE A 265 -7.64 1.25 16.91
CA ILE A 265 -8.81 1.64 16.13
C ILE A 265 -10.01 0.80 16.62
N ILE A 266 -11.14 1.47 16.85
CA ILE A 266 -12.40 0.84 17.17
C ILE A 266 -13.34 1.06 15.96
N TYR A 267 -13.59 0.01 15.19
CA TYR A 267 -14.48 0.09 14.03
C TYR A 267 -15.93 -0.11 14.42
N THR A 268 -16.79 0.75 13.87
CA THR A 268 -18.24 0.68 13.98
C THR A 268 -18.88 0.60 12.60
N LEU A 269 -20.11 0.13 12.53
CA LEU A 269 -20.82 -0.05 11.26
C LEU A 269 -21.48 1.24 10.73
N THR A 270 -21.78 2.19 11.61
CA THR A 270 -22.48 3.43 11.25
C THR A 270 -21.80 4.66 11.84
N VAL A 271 -22.09 5.82 11.25
CA VAL A 271 -21.60 7.12 11.75
C VAL A 271 -22.14 7.38 13.15
N SER A 272 -23.44 7.14 13.39
CA SER A 272 -24.06 7.34 14.71
C SER A 272 -23.37 6.46 15.77
N ALA A 273 -23.18 5.17 15.49
CA ALA A 273 -22.48 4.27 16.42
C ALA A 273 -21.04 4.72 16.72
N ALA A 274 -20.34 5.33 15.75
CA ALA A 274 -19.01 5.88 15.98
C ALA A 274 -19.05 7.08 16.95
N GLU A 275 -19.99 8.00 16.72
CA GLU A 275 -20.17 9.19 17.53
C GLU A 275 -20.60 8.83 18.95
N ASP A 276 -21.60 7.94 19.10
CA ASP A 276 -22.15 7.50 20.39
C ASP A 276 -21.09 6.75 21.20
N THR A 277 -20.32 5.86 20.57
CA THR A 277 -19.21 5.14 21.21
C THR A 277 -18.12 6.11 21.65
N ALA A 278 -17.71 7.06 20.79
CA ALA A 278 -16.69 8.05 21.13
C ALA A 278 -17.15 8.94 22.30
N ASN A 279 -18.43 9.35 22.33
CA ASN A 279 -19.01 10.14 23.41
C ASN A 279 -19.00 9.35 24.74
N ALA A 280 -19.43 8.09 24.73
CA ALA A 280 -19.42 7.25 25.92
C ALA A 280 -18.01 7.03 26.49
N LEU A 281 -17.02 6.79 25.63
CA LEU A 281 -15.63 6.63 26.04
C LEU A 281 -15.05 7.94 26.59
N ARG A 282 -15.31 9.09 25.96
CA ARG A 282 -14.87 10.41 26.46
C ARG A 282 -15.50 10.76 27.82
N ALA A 283 -16.78 10.49 27.99
CA ALA A 283 -17.46 10.69 29.26
C ALA A 283 -16.86 9.85 30.40
N SER A 284 -16.17 8.76 30.06
CA SER A 284 -15.46 7.89 31.00
C SER A 284 -13.96 8.20 31.10
N GLY A 285 -13.51 9.34 30.54
CA GLY A 285 -12.14 9.83 30.68
C GLY A 285 -11.14 9.29 29.67
N TYR A 286 -11.59 8.63 28.59
CA TYR A 286 -10.69 8.20 27.53
C TYR A 286 -10.44 9.28 26.47
N GLU A 287 -9.21 9.48 26.10
CA GLU A 287 -8.83 10.33 24.96
C GLU A 287 -9.09 9.57 23.66
N VAL A 288 -10.23 9.81 23.02
CA VAL A 288 -10.63 9.19 21.75
C VAL A 288 -11.26 10.22 20.82
N LEU A 289 -11.10 10.02 19.52
CA LEU A 289 -11.72 10.86 18.48
C LEU A 289 -12.60 10.01 17.56
N ALA A 290 -13.71 10.59 17.11
CA ALA A 290 -14.53 9.99 16.08
C ALA A 290 -13.93 10.28 14.69
N TYR A 291 -13.95 9.27 13.80
CA TYR A 291 -13.44 9.37 12.43
C TYR A 291 -14.46 8.72 11.48
N THR A 292 -15.22 9.53 10.78
CA THR A 292 -16.33 9.07 9.95
C THR A 292 -16.31 9.69 8.56
N GLY A 293 -17.17 9.23 7.67
CA GLY A 293 -17.36 9.85 6.35
C GLY A 293 -17.86 11.30 6.41
N LYS A 294 -18.48 11.72 7.54
CA LYS A 294 -18.96 13.08 7.77
C LYS A 294 -17.94 14.00 8.44
N THR A 295 -16.87 13.46 9.00
CA THR A 295 -15.79 14.27 9.61
C THR A 295 -15.12 15.11 8.52
N ASP A 296 -14.89 16.38 8.81
CA ASP A 296 -14.22 17.30 7.90
C ASP A 296 -12.83 16.79 7.50
N PRO A 297 -12.37 17.01 6.25
CA PRO A 297 -11.06 16.53 5.81
C PRO A 297 -9.89 17.01 6.67
N ASP A 298 -9.90 18.23 7.16
CA ASP A 298 -8.83 18.79 8.00
C ASP A 298 -8.87 18.15 9.40
N GLU A 299 -10.08 17.96 9.94
CA GLU A 299 -10.26 17.24 11.21
C GLU A 299 -9.81 15.78 11.14
N ARG A 300 -10.01 15.12 9.97
CA ARG A 300 -9.48 13.77 9.75
C ARG A 300 -7.96 13.73 9.84
N LEU A 301 -7.29 14.71 9.22
CA LEU A 301 -5.82 14.80 9.29
C LEU A 301 -5.34 15.00 10.72
N VAL A 302 -6.01 15.86 11.48
CA VAL A 302 -5.70 16.09 12.90
C VAL A 302 -5.90 14.79 13.72
N ALA A 303 -6.97 14.06 13.48
CA ALA A 303 -7.25 12.79 14.16
C ALA A 303 -6.22 11.70 13.80
N GLU A 304 -5.87 11.56 12.53
CA GLU A 304 -4.82 10.64 12.08
C GLU A 304 -3.48 10.96 12.72
N GLN A 305 -3.10 12.23 12.75
CA GLN A 305 -1.86 12.68 13.38
C GLN A 305 -1.88 12.45 14.88
N ALA A 306 -3.00 12.70 15.55
CA ALA A 306 -3.15 12.44 16.98
C ALA A 306 -2.96 10.96 17.31
N LEU A 307 -3.49 10.05 16.46
CA LEU A 307 -3.26 8.62 16.63
C LEU A 307 -1.82 8.21 16.33
N LYS A 308 -1.22 8.75 15.25
CA LYS A 308 0.20 8.48 14.89
C LYS A 308 1.15 8.86 16.04
N GLU A 309 0.89 9.96 16.73
CA GLU A 309 1.68 10.48 17.85
C GLU A 309 1.30 9.89 19.22
N ASN A 310 0.39 8.93 19.26
CA ASN A 310 -0.12 8.33 20.51
C ASN A 310 -0.76 9.36 21.48
N ARG A 311 -1.28 10.49 20.96
CA ARG A 311 -2.00 11.50 21.76
C ARG A 311 -3.41 11.08 22.10
N VAL A 312 -3.95 10.08 21.42
CA VAL A 312 -5.25 9.47 21.68
C VAL A 312 -5.11 7.97 21.88
N LYS A 313 -5.95 7.40 22.74
CA LYS A 313 -6.00 5.95 22.97
C LYS A 313 -6.57 5.20 21.76
N ALA A 314 -7.58 5.79 21.10
CA ALA A 314 -8.15 5.19 19.90
C ALA A 314 -8.83 6.21 18.99
N LEU A 315 -8.92 5.87 17.70
CA LEU A 315 -9.95 6.42 16.82
C LEU A 315 -11.16 5.49 16.81
N VAL A 316 -12.34 6.06 17.01
CA VAL A 316 -13.60 5.35 16.81
C VAL A 316 -14.08 5.65 15.40
N ALA A 317 -13.99 4.66 14.51
CA ALA A 317 -14.08 4.90 13.08
C ALA A 317 -15.11 4.03 12.38
N THR A 318 -15.65 4.55 11.30
CA THR A 318 -16.32 3.72 10.29
C THR A 318 -15.29 3.22 9.26
N SER A 319 -15.76 2.51 8.23
CA SER A 319 -14.92 2.16 7.05
C SER A 319 -14.31 3.39 6.34
N ALA A 320 -14.68 4.63 6.72
CA ALA A 320 -14.06 5.86 6.23
C ALA A 320 -12.57 5.94 6.62
N LEU A 321 -12.16 5.39 7.76
CA LEU A 321 -10.74 5.11 8.05
C LEU A 321 -10.36 3.85 7.26
N GLY A 322 -10.41 4.02 5.95
CA GLY A 322 -10.18 2.97 4.98
C GLY A 322 -8.70 2.70 4.71
N MET A 323 -8.40 2.11 3.56
CA MET A 323 -7.02 1.87 3.11
C MET A 323 -6.17 3.15 3.19
N GLY A 324 -4.87 3.01 3.40
CA GLY A 324 -3.92 4.13 3.35
C GLY A 324 -3.46 4.70 4.69
N PHE A 325 -4.15 4.44 5.81
CA PHE A 325 -3.62 4.80 7.13
C PHE A 325 -2.56 3.80 7.59
N ASP A 326 -1.37 4.28 7.90
CA ASP A 326 -0.25 3.48 8.39
C ASP A 326 0.26 3.99 9.73
N LYS A 327 0.35 3.08 10.70
CA LYS A 327 0.94 3.29 12.01
C LYS A 327 1.60 1.98 12.45
N PRO A 328 2.94 1.89 12.41
CA PRO A 328 3.67 0.64 12.68
C PRO A 328 3.44 0.07 14.08
N ASP A 329 3.26 0.93 15.07
CA ASP A 329 3.06 0.59 16.48
C ASP A 329 1.58 0.55 16.90
N LEU A 330 0.63 0.38 15.93
CA LEU A 330 -0.78 0.20 16.25
C LEU A 330 -0.99 -1.09 17.05
N GLY A 331 -1.45 -0.95 18.29
CA GLY A 331 -1.49 -2.04 19.25
C GLY A 331 -2.74 -2.90 19.18
N PHE A 332 -3.88 -2.37 18.73
CA PHE A 332 -5.13 -3.12 18.66
C PHE A 332 -6.09 -2.62 17.60
N VAL A 333 -6.98 -3.51 17.18
CA VAL A 333 -8.17 -3.21 16.40
C VAL A 333 -9.37 -3.93 17.02
N VAL A 334 -10.41 -3.17 17.34
CA VAL A 334 -11.68 -3.71 17.86
C VAL A 334 -12.78 -3.46 16.84
N HIS A 335 -13.65 -4.45 16.62
CA HIS A 335 -14.84 -4.32 15.78
C HIS A 335 -16.11 -4.41 16.64
N LEU A 336 -16.91 -3.34 16.64
CA LEU A 336 -18.25 -3.34 17.24
C LEU A 336 -19.28 -3.75 16.19
N GLY A 337 -19.27 -5.02 15.86
CA GLY A 337 -20.02 -5.64 14.78
C GLY A 337 -19.12 -6.11 13.63
N ALA A 338 -19.53 -7.17 12.95
CA ALA A 338 -18.76 -7.76 11.87
C ALA A 338 -18.68 -6.81 10.65
N PRO A 339 -17.51 -6.62 10.05
CA PRO A 339 -17.38 -5.90 8.78
C PRO A 339 -18.20 -6.58 7.67
N SER A 340 -18.45 -5.84 6.59
CA SER A 340 -19.28 -6.28 5.46
C SER A 340 -18.72 -7.51 4.72
N SER A 341 -17.43 -7.79 4.84
CA SER A 341 -16.78 -8.93 4.20
C SER A 341 -15.53 -9.39 4.96
N ALA A 342 -15.13 -10.64 4.73
CA ALA A 342 -13.87 -11.19 5.25
C ALA A 342 -12.65 -10.39 4.78
N VAL A 343 -12.70 -9.82 3.59
CA VAL A 343 -11.62 -8.99 3.06
C VAL A 343 -11.54 -7.66 3.77
N SER A 344 -12.68 -6.98 4.00
CA SER A 344 -12.72 -5.75 4.81
C SER A 344 -12.17 -6.02 6.21
N TYR A 345 -12.56 -7.15 6.82
CA TYR A 345 -12.02 -7.58 8.11
C TYR A 345 -10.49 -7.70 8.06
N TYR A 346 -9.96 -8.45 7.07
CA TYR A 346 -8.54 -8.67 6.90
C TYR A 346 -7.75 -7.36 6.69
N GLN A 347 -8.28 -6.44 5.90
CA GLN A 347 -7.67 -5.12 5.66
C GLN A 347 -7.64 -4.27 6.95
N GLN A 348 -8.70 -4.34 7.76
CA GLN A 348 -8.82 -3.56 8.99
C GLN A 348 -7.90 -4.11 10.10
N ILE A 349 -7.91 -5.42 10.37
CA ILE A 349 -6.99 -6.02 11.34
C ILE A 349 -5.53 -5.91 10.90
N GLY A 350 -5.27 -5.94 9.59
CA GLY A 350 -3.95 -5.81 9.00
C GLY A 350 -3.26 -4.45 9.27
N ARG A 351 -3.94 -3.50 9.92
CA ARG A 351 -3.35 -2.23 10.36
C ARG A 351 -2.52 -2.38 11.62
N ALA A 352 -2.94 -3.26 12.52
CA ALA A 352 -2.26 -3.53 13.78
C ALA A 352 -1.06 -4.47 13.60
N GLY A 353 -0.12 -4.43 14.55
CA GLY A 353 1.02 -5.35 14.62
C GLY A 353 1.95 -5.31 13.39
N ARG A 354 2.12 -4.16 12.74
CA ARG A 354 3.02 -4.03 11.59
C ARG A 354 4.48 -3.94 11.97
N GLY A 355 4.78 -3.40 13.16
CA GLY A 355 6.10 -3.40 13.76
C GLY A 355 6.44 -4.74 14.42
N ALA A 356 7.53 -4.77 15.20
CA ALA A 356 7.97 -5.94 15.95
C ALA A 356 7.08 -6.28 17.16
N VAL A 357 5.99 -5.56 17.38
CA VAL A 357 5.12 -5.69 18.57
C VAL A 357 3.87 -6.48 18.20
N ASN A 358 3.51 -7.43 19.06
CA ASN A 358 2.24 -8.16 18.96
C ASN A 358 1.05 -7.21 19.16
N ALA A 359 -0.03 -7.46 18.45
CA ALA A 359 -1.26 -6.68 18.53
C ALA A 359 -2.49 -7.56 18.70
N ASP A 360 -3.54 -7.00 19.30
CA ASP A 360 -4.81 -7.64 19.61
C ASP A 360 -5.95 -7.16 18.70
#